data_80805d7952f1053575d247c7fa3f113f
#
_entry.id   80805d7952f1053575d247c7fa3f113f
#
_cell.length_a   1.000
_cell.length_b   1.000
_cell.length_c   1.000
_cell.angle_alpha   90.00
_cell.angle_beta   90.00
_cell.angle_gamma   90.00
#
_symmetry.space_group_name_H-M   'P 1'
#
loop_
_entity.id
_entity.type
_entity.pdbx_description
1 polymer ?
#
loop_
_entity_poly.entity_id
_entity_poly.type
_entity_poly.pdbx_seq_one_letter_code
_entity_poly.pdbx_strand_id
1 'polypeptide(L)'
;IRDSSSSRGLGDVYKRQVLVPLYKQGAADEESILRALYVASGIGAVIAYRACIAGAAGGCQAEIGSASAMAAGALTAIRGGSNAQIGHAVAMALKNLMGLVCDPVAGLVEVPCVKRNVVGAVNAISCADMALAGVESRIPVDQVIDCMGEVGRRMPVEFRETALGGLAVTPAGLAVKERMQRGEF
;
A
#
# COMPACT_ATOMS: atom_id res chain seq x y z
N ILE A 1 -24.67 0.88 -1.06
CA ILE A 1 -23.62 0.35 -0.15
C ILE A 1 -22.62 -0.35 -1.05
N ARG A 2 -21.50 0.30 -1.34
CA ARG A 2 -20.44 -0.32 -2.13
C ARG A 2 -19.59 -1.16 -1.19
N ASP A 3 -19.44 -2.42 -1.56
CA ASP A 3 -18.57 -3.36 -0.90
C ASP A 3 -17.16 -2.76 -0.75
N SER A 4 -16.78 -2.43 0.48
CA SER A 4 -15.47 -1.90 0.84
C SER A 4 -14.46 -3.03 0.94
N SER A 5 -14.34 -3.84 -0.14
CA SER A 5 -13.33 -4.88 -0.13
C SER A 5 -11.94 -4.23 -0.08
N SER A 6 -11.16 -4.58 0.92
CA SER A 6 -9.78 -4.16 1.19
C SER A 6 -8.81 -4.33 0.01
N SER A 7 -9.23 -5.02 -1.04
CA SER A 7 -8.45 -5.24 -2.26
C SER A 7 -8.36 -4.04 -3.20
N ARG A 8 -9.13 -2.98 -3.00
CA ARG A 8 -9.13 -1.80 -3.90
C ARG A 8 -7.88 -0.96 -3.78
N GLY A 9 -7.39 -0.73 -2.56
CA GLY A 9 -6.17 0.03 -2.32
C GLY A 9 -4.95 -0.59 -2.99
N LEU A 10 -4.82 -1.92 -2.99
CA LEU A 10 -3.77 -2.63 -3.70
C LEU A 10 -3.75 -2.27 -5.19
N GLY A 11 -4.87 -2.50 -5.89
CA GLY A 11 -4.97 -2.24 -7.32
C GLY A 11 -4.88 -0.76 -7.69
N ASP A 12 -5.34 0.14 -6.82
CA ASP A 12 -5.28 1.57 -7.09
C ASP A 12 -3.84 2.09 -7.06
N VAL A 13 -3.01 1.69 -6.10
CA VAL A 13 -1.63 2.17 -6.00
C VAL A 13 -0.77 1.62 -7.13
N TYR A 14 -0.53 0.28 -7.18
CA TYR A 14 0.46 -0.24 -8.14
C TYR A 14 -0.03 -0.19 -9.59
N LYS A 15 -1.32 -0.47 -9.83
CA LYS A 15 -1.87 -0.57 -11.17
C LYS A 15 -2.26 0.78 -11.73
N ARG A 16 -3.21 1.48 -11.06
CA ARG A 16 -3.81 2.70 -11.61
C ARG A 16 -2.93 3.94 -11.46
N GLN A 17 -2.21 4.07 -10.35
CA GLN A 17 -1.44 5.30 -10.08
C GLN A 17 0.01 5.20 -10.54
N VAL A 18 0.58 4.00 -10.70
CA VAL A 18 1.97 3.82 -11.13
C VAL A 18 2.06 3.23 -12.54
N LEU A 19 1.54 2.02 -12.78
CA LEU A 19 1.78 1.33 -14.06
C LEU A 19 0.94 1.88 -15.23
N VAL A 20 -0.33 2.18 -15.02
CA VAL A 20 -1.20 2.72 -16.08
C VAL A 20 -0.73 4.08 -16.60
N PRO A 21 -0.28 5.05 -15.77
CA PRO A 21 0.31 6.28 -16.27
C PRO A 21 1.54 6.06 -17.17
N LEU A 22 2.44 5.14 -16.80
CA LEU A 22 3.62 4.82 -17.64
C LEU A 22 3.22 4.32 -19.03
N TYR A 23 2.24 3.44 -19.09
CA TYR A 23 1.71 2.93 -20.35
C TYR A 23 1.06 4.04 -21.18
N LYS A 24 0.18 4.84 -20.58
CA LYS A 24 -0.54 5.92 -21.27
C LYS A 24 0.37 7.04 -21.79
N GLN A 25 1.48 7.27 -21.11
CA GLN A 25 2.50 8.27 -21.51
C GLN A 25 3.53 7.71 -22.49
N GLY A 26 3.42 6.44 -22.88
CA GLY A 26 4.39 5.79 -23.76
C GLY A 26 5.77 5.57 -23.12
N ALA A 27 5.86 5.66 -21.79
CA ALA A 27 7.10 5.43 -21.05
C ALA A 27 7.42 3.95 -20.85
N ALA A 28 6.44 3.06 -21.08
CA ALA A 28 6.59 1.62 -21.09
C ALA A 28 5.61 1.00 -22.09
N ASP A 29 6.06 -0.01 -22.81
CA ASP A 29 5.24 -0.78 -23.73
C ASP A 29 4.41 -1.86 -23.01
N GLU A 30 3.52 -2.53 -23.72
CA GLU A 30 2.61 -3.54 -23.17
C GLU A 30 3.38 -4.72 -22.56
N GLU A 31 4.46 -5.17 -23.20
CA GLU A 31 5.28 -6.28 -22.71
C GLU A 31 5.97 -5.93 -21.38
N SER A 32 6.53 -4.74 -21.27
CA SER A 32 7.14 -4.22 -20.05
C SER A 32 6.13 -4.10 -18.91
N ILE A 33 4.91 -3.63 -19.20
CA ILE A 33 3.82 -3.56 -18.22
C ILE A 33 3.38 -4.95 -17.77
N LEU A 34 3.26 -5.91 -18.70
CA LEU A 34 2.92 -7.28 -18.35
C LEU A 34 3.97 -7.92 -17.43
N ARG A 35 5.25 -7.76 -17.74
CA ARG A 35 6.35 -8.21 -16.87
C ARG A 35 6.30 -7.56 -15.49
N ALA A 36 6.05 -6.25 -15.44
CA ALA A 36 5.90 -5.51 -14.18
C ALA A 36 4.72 -6.02 -13.32
N LEU A 37 3.61 -6.38 -13.95
CA LEU A 37 2.47 -6.99 -13.26
C LEU A 37 2.82 -8.35 -12.66
N TYR A 38 3.62 -9.18 -13.34
CA TYR A 38 4.14 -10.44 -12.79
C TYR A 38 5.04 -10.20 -11.57
N VAL A 39 5.97 -9.22 -11.67
CA VAL A 39 6.84 -8.83 -10.54
C VAL A 39 6.00 -8.36 -9.36
N ALA A 40 5.06 -7.44 -9.59
CA ALA A 40 4.15 -6.96 -8.55
C ALA A 40 3.36 -8.12 -7.90
N SER A 41 2.81 -9.02 -8.71
CA SER A 41 2.03 -10.17 -8.23
C SER A 41 2.87 -11.12 -7.40
N GLY A 42 4.12 -11.40 -7.81
CA GLY A 42 5.07 -12.22 -7.06
C GLY A 42 5.39 -11.61 -5.69
N ILE A 43 5.67 -10.30 -5.65
CA ILE A 43 5.91 -9.56 -4.40
C ILE A 43 4.67 -9.63 -3.50
N GLY A 44 3.49 -9.35 -4.04
CA GLY A 44 2.22 -9.41 -3.31
C GLY A 44 1.93 -10.79 -2.75
N ALA A 45 2.21 -11.86 -3.50
CA ALA A 45 2.04 -13.24 -3.05
C ALA A 45 2.97 -13.58 -1.86
N VAL A 46 4.24 -13.15 -1.91
CA VAL A 46 5.19 -13.35 -0.80
C VAL A 46 4.72 -12.60 0.44
N ILE A 47 4.28 -11.34 0.29
CA ILE A 47 3.77 -10.55 1.42
C ILE A 47 2.50 -11.18 2.00
N ALA A 48 1.57 -11.63 1.16
CA ALA A 48 0.34 -12.29 1.60
C ALA A 48 0.62 -13.58 2.39
N TYR A 49 1.61 -14.35 1.95
CA TYR A 49 2.00 -15.61 2.59
C TYR A 49 2.71 -15.40 3.93
N ARG A 50 3.67 -14.46 4.01
CA ARG A 50 4.51 -14.25 5.21
C ARG A 50 3.89 -13.30 6.24
N ALA A 51 3.05 -12.37 5.79
CA ALA A 51 2.42 -11.36 6.63
C ALA A 51 0.91 -11.29 6.41
N CYS A 52 0.43 -10.19 5.81
CA CYS A 52 -0.94 -10.01 5.32
C CYS A 52 -1.00 -8.83 4.36
N ILE A 53 -2.08 -8.75 3.58
CA ILE A 53 -2.33 -7.66 2.62
C ILE A 53 -3.66 -6.95 2.87
N ALA A 54 -4.32 -7.24 4.00
CA ALA A 54 -5.64 -6.71 4.34
C ALA A 54 -5.56 -5.68 5.47
N GLY A 55 -6.18 -4.52 5.30
CA GLY A 55 -6.26 -3.47 6.32
C GLY A 55 -6.92 -3.94 7.62
N ALA A 56 -7.95 -4.78 7.51
CA ALA A 56 -8.64 -5.37 8.66
C ALA A 56 -7.76 -6.33 9.49
N ALA A 57 -6.73 -6.92 8.88
CA ALA A 57 -5.80 -7.82 9.57
C ALA A 57 -4.56 -7.11 10.12
N GLY A 58 -4.04 -6.11 9.41
CA GLY A 58 -2.75 -5.52 9.74
C GLY A 58 -2.67 -4.00 9.62
N GLY A 59 -3.80 -3.29 9.53
CA GLY A 59 -3.82 -1.84 9.31
C GLY A 59 -3.53 -1.44 7.86
N CYS A 60 -3.50 -0.15 7.57
CA CYS A 60 -3.17 0.35 6.23
C CYS A 60 -1.74 0.02 5.80
N GLN A 61 -0.82 -0.26 6.71
CA GLN A 61 0.51 -0.77 6.35
C GLN A 61 0.42 -2.07 5.53
N ALA A 62 -0.54 -2.95 5.85
CA ALA A 62 -0.74 -4.21 5.16
C ALA A 62 -1.31 -3.98 3.75
N GLU A 63 -2.24 -3.06 3.57
CA GLU A 63 -2.86 -2.78 2.28
C GLU A 63 -2.02 -1.80 1.45
N ILE A 64 -1.88 -0.56 1.93
CA ILE A 64 -1.18 0.50 1.19
C ILE A 64 0.34 0.26 1.17
N GLY A 65 0.91 -0.25 2.28
CA GLY A 65 2.32 -0.62 2.34
C GLY A 65 2.67 -1.73 1.35
N SER A 66 1.85 -2.78 1.29
CA SER A 66 2.03 -3.86 0.30
C SER A 66 1.86 -3.36 -1.12
N ALA A 67 0.83 -2.54 -1.38
CA ALA A 67 0.60 -1.96 -2.70
C ALA A 67 1.76 -1.06 -3.16
N SER A 68 2.30 -0.25 -2.25
CA SER A 68 3.48 0.59 -2.49
C SER A 68 4.72 -0.26 -2.78
N ALA A 69 4.94 -1.34 -2.03
CA ALA A 69 6.05 -2.26 -2.24
C ALA A 69 5.95 -2.99 -3.59
N MET A 70 4.75 -3.46 -3.95
CA MET A 70 4.47 -4.06 -5.26
C MET A 70 4.77 -3.07 -6.39
N ALA A 71 4.34 -1.81 -6.24
CA ALA A 71 4.60 -0.74 -7.21
C ALA A 71 6.10 -0.41 -7.31
N ALA A 72 6.79 -0.30 -6.17
CA ALA A 72 8.23 0.00 -6.14
C ALA A 72 9.06 -1.08 -6.85
N GLY A 73 8.78 -2.35 -6.56
CA GLY A 73 9.46 -3.46 -7.23
C GLY A 73 9.16 -3.52 -8.73
N ALA A 74 7.90 -3.36 -9.13
CA ALA A 74 7.48 -3.32 -10.52
C ALA A 74 8.15 -2.18 -11.30
N LEU A 75 8.17 -0.97 -10.72
CA LEU A 75 8.79 0.21 -11.33
C LEU A 75 10.31 0.04 -11.45
N THR A 76 10.97 -0.52 -10.44
CA THR A 76 12.39 -0.85 -10.48
C THR A 76 12.69 -1.84 -11.62
N ALA A 77 11.85 -2.86 -11.80
CA ALA A 77 11.99 -3.85 -12.87
C ALA A 77 11.82 -3.20 -14.27
N ILE A 78 10.80 -2.36 -14.48
CA ILE A 78 10.58 -1.64 -15.75
C ILE A 78 11.80 -0.80 -16.12
N ARG A 79 12.42 -0.18 -15.13
CA ARG A 79 13.59 0.68 -15.33
C ARG A 79 14.92 -0.07 -15.40
N GLY A 80 14.89 -1.40 -15.54
CA GLY A 80 16.06 -2.26 -15.74
C GLY A 80 16.86 -2.55 -14.48
N GLY A 81 16.27 -2.35 -13.31
CA GLY A 81 16.92 -2.68 -12.03
C GLY A 81 17.13 -4.18 -11.85
N SER A 82 18.20 -4.55 -11.18
CA SER A 82 18.53 -5.93 -10.80
C SER A 82 17.56 -6.47 -9.76
N ASN A 83 17.53 -7.80 -9.59
CA ASN A 83 16.73 -8.46 -8.54
C ASN A 83 17.08 -7.95 -7.13
N ALA A 84 18.35 -7.61 -6.87
CA ALA A 84 18.78 -7.03 -5.60
C ALA A 84 18.15 -5.64 -5.42
N GLN A 85 18.19 -4.78 -6.43
CA GLN A 85 17.59 -3.46 -6.39
C GLN A 85 16.06 -3.53 -6.23
N ILE A 86 15.40 -4.50 -6.87
CA ILE A 86 13.96 -4.76 -6.64
C ILE A 86 13.72 -5.07 -5.16
N GLY A 87 14.51 -5.96 -4.56
CA GLY A 87 14.41 -6.29 -3.13
C GLY A 87 14.65 -5.08 -2.22
N HIS A 88 15.61 -4.22 -2.54
CA HIS A 88 15.88 -2.98 -1.80
C HIS A 88 14.71 -1.99 -1.91
N ALA A 89 14.14 -1.79 -3.11
CA ALA A 89 12.99 -0.92 -3.32
C ALA A 89 11.77 -1.38 -2.51
N VAL A 90 11.46 -2.68 -2.56
CA VAL A 90 10.37 -3.32 -1.79
C VAL A 90 10.58 -3.12 -0.29
N ALA A 91 11.77 -3.41 0.23
CA ALA A 91 12.08 -3.26 1.64
C ALA A 91 11.96 -1.81 2.12
N MET A 92 12.44 -0.85 1.33
CA MET A 92 12.32 0.57 1.65
C MET A 92 10.85 1.02 1.65
N ALA A 93 10.08 0.61 0.65
CA ALA A 93 8.67 0.97 0.54
C ALA A 93 7.84 0.48 1.74
N LEU A 94 8.07 -0.76 2.18
CA LEU A 94 7.41 -1.31 3.37
C LEU A 94 7.82 -0.57 4.65
N LYS A 95 9.11 -0.34 4.86
CA LYS A 95 9.62 0.34 6.06
C LYS A 95 9.03 1.74 6.24
N ASN A 96 8.89 2.49 5.14
CA ASN A 96 8.39 3.87 5.18
C ASN A 96 6.92 3.96 5.62
N LEU A 97 6.14 2.90 5.41
CA LEU A 97 4.70 2.85 5.74
C LEU A 97 4.40 1.90 6.91
N MET A 98 5.44 1.35 7.57
CA MET A 98 5.26 0.45 8.71
C MET A 98 4.60 1.18 9.88
N GLY A 99 3.60 0.55 10.48
CA GLY A 99 2.81 1.14 11.56
C GLY A 99 1.63 2.00 11.09
N LEU A 100 1.40 2.16 9.79
CA LEU A 100 0.27 2.93 9.29
C LEU A 100 -1.05 2.24 9.65
N VAL A 101 -1.85 2.91 10.48
CA VAL A 101 -3.14 2.41 10.98
C VAL A 101 -4.24 2.50 9.93
N CYS A 102 -5.31 1.72 10.09
CA CYS A 102 -6.52 1.81 9.28
C CYS A 102 -7.70 2.30 10.16
N ASP A 103 -8.05 3.58 9.99
CA ASP A 103 -9.01 4.32 10.82
C ASP A 103 -10.06 5.05 9.96
N PRO A 104 -10.82 4.33 9.09
CA PRO A 104 -11.75 4.95 8.15
C PRO A 104 -12.89 5.67 8.88
N VAL A 105 -13.11 6.96 8.54
CA VAL A 105 -14.18 7.77 9.11
C VAL A 105 -15.53 7.24 8.65
N ALA A 106 -16.41 6.94 9.59
CA ALA A 106 -17.72 6.32 9.35
C ALA A 106 -17.67 5.01 8.54
N GLY A 107 -16.50 4.33 8.50
CA GLY A 107 -16.29 3.13 7.68
C GLY A 107 -16.12 3.43 6.18
N LEU A 108 -15.99 4.70 5.79
CA LEU A 108 -15.84 5.13 4.40
C LEU A 108 -14.36 5.26 4.02
N VAL A 109 -14.00 4.73 2.86
CA VAL A 109 -12.62 4.78 2.34
C VAL A 109 -12.21 6.17 1.81
N GLU A 110 -13.17 7.09 1.63
CA GLU A 110 -12.90 8.47 1.20
C GLU A 110 -12.00 9.23 2.17
N VAL A 111 -12.10 8.93 3.47
CA VAL A 111 -11.29 9.57 4.51
C VAL A 111 -10.77 8.50 5.47
N PRO A 112 -9.45 8.27 5.50
CA PRO A 112 -8.36 8.93 4.74
C PRO A 112 -7.81 8.11 3.56
N CYS A 113 -8.37 6.94 3.25
CA CYS A 113 -7.70 5.90 2.45
C CYS A 113 -7.39 6.34 1.00
N VAL A 114 -8.28 7.08 0.33
CA VAL A 114 -8.02 7.57 -1.04
C VAL A 114 -6.76 8.44 -1.09
N LYS A 115 -6.55 9.30 -0.09
CA LYS A 115 -5.34 10.16 -0.01
C LYS A 115 -4.11 9.35 0.37
N ARG A 116 -4.24 8.30 1.18
CA ARG A 116 -3.15 7.38 1.51
C ARG A 116 -2.68 6.58 0.29
N ASN A 117 -3.57 6.28 -0.67
CA ASN A 117 -3.17 5.66 -1.94
C ASN A 117 -2.16 6.54 -2.70
N VAL A 118 -2.37 7.86 -2.72
CA VAL A 118 -1.42 8.81 -3.35
C VAL A 118 -0.06 8.75 -2.63
N VAL A 119 -0.05 8.74 -1.30
CA VAL A 119 1.18 8.60 -0.51
C VAL A 119 1.89 7.29 -0.85
N GLY A 120 1.16 6.18 -0.97
CA GLY A 120 1.71 4.89 -1.37
C GLY A 120 2.36 4.92 -2.75
N ALA A 121 1.75 5.59 -3.72
CA ALA A 121 2.31 5.73 -5.07
C ALA A 121 3.59 6.59 -5.10
N VAL A 122 3.59 7.72 -4.41
CA VAL A 122 4.78 8.59 -4.30
C VAL A 122 5.92 7.87 -3.58
N ASN A 123 5.62 7.18 -2.48
CA ASN A 123 6.60 6.35 -1.77
C ASN A 123 7.20 5.27 -2.69
N ALA A 124 6.39 4.61 -3.52
CA ALA A 124 6.86 3.60 -4.46
C ALA A 124 7.86 4.17 -5.47
N ILE A 125 7.53 5.32 -6.06
CA ILE A 125 8.40 6.00 -7.03
C ILE A 125 9.73 6.38 -6.38
N SER A 126 9.70 7.02 -5.21
CA SER A 126 10.88 7.42 -4.48
C SER A 126 11.77 6.22 -4.09
N CYS A 127 11.16 5.10 -3.66
CA CYS A 127 11.91 3.90 -3.30
C CYS A 127 12.54 3.21 -4.51
N ALA A 128 11.87 3.20 -5.66
CA ALA A 128 12.44 2.71 -6.91
C ALA A 128 13.63 3.57 -7.35
N ASP A 129 13.50 4.90 -7.30
CA ASP A 129 14.56 5.82 -7.66
C ASP A 129 15.79 5.67 -6.73
N MET A 130 15.58 5.56 -5.43
CA MET A 130 16.66 5.32 -4.46
C MET A 130 17.38 4.00 -4.73
N ALA A 131 16.65 2.92 -4.97
CA ALA A 131 17.26 1.60 -5.24
C ALA A 131 18.04 1.60 -6.56
N LEU A 132 17.53 2.24 -7.60
CA LEU A 132 18.23 2.39 -8.89
C LEU A 132 19.48 3.27 -8.76
N ALA A 133 19.47 4.26 -7.86
CA ALA A 133 20.63 5.07 -7.52
C ALA A 133 21.64 4.35 -6.62
N GLY A 134 21.41 3.09 -6.27
CA GLY A 134 22.33 2.29 -5.46
C GLY A 134 22.12 2.38 -3.95
N VAL A 135 21.00 2.97 -3.50
CA VAL A 135 20.67 2.96 -2.05
C VAL A 135 20.17 1.57 -1.66
N GLU A 136 20.82 0.97 -0.68
CA GLU A 136 20.52 -0.37 -0.19
C GLU A 136 19.70 -0.35 1.10
N SER A 137 18.73 -1.25 1.20
CA SER A 137 18.12 -1.57 2.48
C SER A 137 19.09 -2.42 3.31
N ARG A 138 19.43 -1.95 4.52
CA ARG A 138 20.28 -2.73 5.45
C ARG A 138 19.54 -3.91 6.07
N ILE A 139 18.20 -3.85 6.13
CA ILE A 139 17.38 -4.97 6.56
C ILE A 139 16.90 -5.73 5.31
N PRO A 140 17.16 -7.04 5.22
CA PRO A 140 16.69 -7.86 4.10
C PRO A 140 15.17 -7.81 3.94
N VAL A 141 14.70 -7.87 2.70
CA VAL A 141 13.28 -7.71 2.37
C VAL A 141 12.38 -8.70 3.10
N ASP A 142 12.80 -9.94 3.24
CA ASP A 142 12.05 -10.98 3.97
C ASP A 142 11.83 -10.62 5.43
N GLN A 143 12.86 -10.11 6.08
CA GLN A 143 12.78 -9.68 7.49
C GLN A 143 11.89 -8.44 7.64
N VAL A 144 11.87 -7.54 6.66
CA VAL A 144 10.97 -6.38 6.66
C VAL A 144 9.51 -6.83 6.53
N ILE A 145 9.22 -7.82 5.66
CA ILE A 145 7.89 -8.40 5.51
C ILE A 145 7.43 -9.07 6.80
N ASP A 146 8.29 -9.89 7.41
CA ASP A 146 7.97 -10.57 8.68
C ASP A 146 7.71 -9.55 9.80
N CYS A 147 8.53 -8.50 9.88
CA CYS A 147 8.35 -7.40 10.83
C CYS A 147 7.02 -6.68 10.63
N MET A 148 6.63 -6.40 9.39
CA MET A 148 5.31 -5.79 9.09
C MET A 148 4.17 -6.70 9.57
N GLY A 149 4.28 -8.01 9.37
CA GLY A 149 3.31 -8.99 9.87
C GLY A 149 3.22 -8.97 11.39
N GLU A 150 4.35 -8.88 12.09
CA GLU A 150 4.40 -8.80 13.55
C GLU A 150 3.78 -7.50 14.08
N VAL A 151 4.12 -6.36 13.47
CA VAL A 151 3.52 -5.06 13.82
C VAL A 151 2.01 -5.11 13.62
N GLY A 152 1.52 -5.71 12.51
CA GLY A 152 0.09 -5.87 12.25
C GLY A 152 -0.61 -6.71 13.31
N ARG A 153 -0.02 -7.83 13.72
CA ARG A 153 -0.58 -8.70 14.79
C ARG A 153 -0.68 -7.97 16.13
N ARG A 154 0.28 -7.11 16.45
CA ARG A 154 0.31 -6.31 17.69
C ARG A 154 -0.51 -5.03 17.63
N MET A 155 -0.94 -4.61 16.45
CA MET A 155 -1.75 -3.40 16.29
C MET A 155 -3.09 -3.58 17.01
N PRO A 156 -3.52 -2.64 17.88
CA PRO A 156 -4.83 -2.67 18.50
C PRO A 156 -5.97 -2.77 17.49
N VAL A 157 -7.03 -3.47 17.84
CA VAL A 157 -8.17 -3.72 16.95
C VAL A 157 -8.85 -2.43 16.47
N GLU A 158 -8.80 -1.38 17.27
CA GLU A 158 -9.35 -0.06 16.99
C GLU A 158 -8.69 0.60 15.76
N PHE A 159 -7.49 0.16 15.39
CA PHE A 159 -6.69 0.67 14.28
C PHE A 159 -6.63 -0.28 13.07
N ARG A 160 -7.50 -1.30 13.04
CA ARG A 160 -7.58 -2.31 11.97
C ARG A 160 -8.92 -2.26 11.25
N GLU A 161 -9.23 -1.13 10.60
CA GLU A 161 -10.43 -0.92 9.76
C GLU A 161 -11.78 -1.02 10.52
N THR A 162 -11.77 -0.93 11.84
CA THR A 162 -12.98 -1.05 12.67
C THR A 162 -13.75 0.25 12.86
N ALA A 163 -13.15 1.39 12.47
CA ALA A 163 -13.68 2.73 12.75
C ALA A 163 -13.94 2.98 14.25
N LEU A 164 -13.22 2.27 15.13
CA LEU A 164 -13.34 2.40 16.58
C LEU A 164 -12.23 3.26 17.21
N GLY A 165 -11.27 3.74 16.42
CA GLY A 165 -10.13 4.55 16.88
C GLY A 165 -9.64 5.54 15.83
N GLY A 166 -8.57 6.27 16.16
CA GLY A 166 -7.92 7.20 15.25
C GLY A 166 -8.84 8.33 14.77
N LEU A 167 -8.78 8.63 13.46
CA LEU A 167 -9.58 9.69 12.84
C LEU A 167 -11.09 9.47 12.97
N ALA A 168 -11.53 8.22 13.03
CA ALA A 168 -12.95 7.87 13.09
C ALA A 168 -13.65 8.35 14.35
N VAL A 169 -12.93 8.50 15.46
CA VAL A 169 -13.47 8.92 16.77
C VAL A 169 -13.17 10.38 17.12
N THR A 170 -12.57 11.14 16.20
CA THR A 170 -12.45 12.58 16.38
C THR A 170 -13.83 13.26 16.36
N PRO A 171 -14.01 14.44 16.97
CA PRO A 171 -15.30 15.15 16.91
C PRO A 171 -15.83 15.32 15.48
N ALA A 172 -14.96 15.68 14.53
CA ALA A 172 -15.32 15.79 13.12
C ALA A 172 -15.70 14.44 12.50
N GLY A 173 -14.97 13.37 12.83
CA GLY A 173 -15.27 12.02 12.36
C GLY A 173 -16.63 11.50 12.85
N LEU A 174 -16.95 11.74 14.11
CA LEU A 174 -18.26 11.42 14.70
C LEU A 174 -19.40 12.22 14.06
N ALA A 175 -19.19 13.51 13.82
CA ALA A 175 -20.19 14.35 13.13
C ALA A 175 -20.47 13.85 11.69
N VAL A 176 -19.44 13.41 10.96
CA VAL A 176 -19.63 12.77 9.64
C VAL A 176 -20.47 11.50 9.76
N LYS A 177 -20.18 10.65 10.74
CA LYS A 177 -20.93 9.41 11.00
C LYS A 177 -22.41 9.69 11.29
N GLU A 178 -22.71 10.68 12.12
CA GLU A 178 -24.08 11.07 12.46
C GLU A 178 -24.84 11.61 11.22
N ARG A 179 -24.21 12.46 10.41
CA ARG A 179 -24.82 12.97 9.16
C ARG A 179 -25.12 11.82 8.20
N MET A 180 -24.20 10.88 8.06
CA MET A 180 -24.40 9.70 7.22
C MET A 180 -25.58 8.86 7.70
N GLN A 181 -25.74 8.66 9.02
CA GLN A 181 -26.88 7.94 9.60
C GLN A 181 -28.21 8.63 9.36
N ARG A 182 -28.22 9.97 9.26
CA ARG A 182 -29.42 10.76 8.91
C ARG A 182 -29.70 10.85 7.41
N GLY A 183 -28.86 10.26 6.57
CA GLY A 183 -29.01 10.31 5.12
C GLY A 183 -28.66 11.67 4.49
N GLU A 184 -27.85 12.49 5.15
CA GLU A 184 -27.45 13.86 4.76
C GLU A 184 -26.16 13.87 3.89
N PHE A 185 -25.98 12.86 3.03
CA PHE A 185 -24.84 12.74 2.10
C PHE A 185 -25.33 12.55 0.68
#